data_91eef5d752159e21ead3a04e24b2f6e7
#
_entry.id   91eef5d752159e21ead3a04e24b2f6e7
#
_cell.length_a   1.000
_cell.length_b   1.000
_cell.length_c   1.000
_cell.angle_alpha   90.00
_cell.angle_beta   90.00
_cell.angle_gamma   90.00
#
_symmetry.space_group_name_H-M   'P 1'
#
loop_
_entity.id
_entity.type
_entity.pdbx_description
1 polymer ?
#
loop_
_entity_poly.entity_id
_entity_poly.type
_entity_poly.pdbx_seq_one_letter_code
_entity_poly.pdbx_strand_id
1 'polypeptide(L)'
;MRGVNRGHRVWPSLLVACVLALGGLAEAIGPTLIPQVDEFIDAPRALFGRTRAEIERVLGVPPYPGVVIRYSPASALTSVAITAPTYRLPQGLGVGASRRDVERLLGEPQEMTEGRYLYLYSDGYPDTVEFYFRDGRVRRIEWNYWAESR
;
A
#
# COMPACT_ATOMS: atom_id res chain seq x y z
N MET A 1 -41.65 -69.72 -35.89
CA MET A 1 -41.35 -68.60 -36.78
C MET A 1 -41.02 -67.36 -35.98
N ARG A 2 -39.77 -66.92 -36.17
CA ARG A 2 -39.24 -65.61 -35.95
C ARG A 2 -39.51 -64.92 -34.62
N GLY A 3 -38.55 -65.12 -33.72
CA GLY A 3 -38.32 -64.32 -32.53
C GLY A 3 -37.70 -62.99 -32.92
N VAL A 4 -38.19 -61.87 -32.39
CA VAL A 4 -37.57 -60.55 -32.43
C VAL A 4 -36.93 -60.28 -31.08
N ASN A 5 -35.63 -60.29 -31.12
CA ASN A 5 -34.80 -60.04 -29.98
C ASN A 5 -34.78 -58.52 -29.72
N ARG A 6 -35.35 -58.02 -28.64
CA ARG A 6 -35.26 -56.64 -28.24
C ARG A 6 -34.12 -56.51 -27.26
N GLY A 7 -32.99 -56.03 -27.76
CA GLY A 7 -31.87 -55.66 -26.96
C GLY A 7 -32.18 -54.46 -26.04
N HIS A 8 -32.12 -54.71 -24.75
CA HIS A 8 -32.12 -53.65 -23.75
C HIS A 8 -30.76 -52.95 -23.76
N ARG A 9 -30.76 -51.78 -24.31
CA ARG A 9 -29.63 -50.88 -24.13
C ARG A 9 -29.66 -50.34 -22.68
N VAL A 10 -28.80 -50.88 -21.89
CA VAL A 10 -28.47 -50.30 -20.57
C VAL A 10 -27.62 -49.08 -20.79
N TRP A 11 -28.13 -47.93 -20.47
CA TRP A 11 -27.37 -46.71 -20.43
C TRP A 11 -26.54 -46.68 -19.13
N PRO A 12 -25.24 -46.51 -19.18
CA PRO A 12 -24.48 -46.27 -17.96
C PRO A 12 -24.81 -44.86 -17.45
N SER A 13 -25.32 -44.79 -16.26
CA SER A 13 -25.50 -43.56 -15.49
C SER A 13 -24.14 -42.91 -15.30
N LEU A 14 -23.89 -41.87 -16.00
CA LEU A 14 -22.79 -40.94 -15.73
C LEU A 14 -23.08 -40.23 -14.42
N LEU A 15 -22.54 -40.80 -13.33
CA LEU A 15 -22.34 -40.08 -12.10
C LEU A 15 -21.34 -38.94 -12.38
N VAL A 16 -21.85 -37.75 -12.67
CA VAL A 16 -21.09 -36.54 -12.64
C VAL A 16 -20.78 -36.26 -11.18
N ALA A 17 -19.61 -36.70 -10.75
CA ALA A 17 -19.05 -36.29 -9.49
C ALA A 17 -18.73 -34.77 -9.61
N CYS A 18 -19.63 -33.93 -9.09
CA CYS A 18 -19.30 -32.56 -8.74
C CYS A 18 -18.26 -32.60 -7.63
N VAL A 19 -17.00 -32.63 -8.02
CA VAL A 19 -15.92 -32.26 -7.14
C VAL A 19 -16.04 -30.74 -6.95
N LEU A 20 -16.74 -30.36 -5.91
CA LEU A 20 -16.67 -29.03 -5.37
C LEU A 20 -15.23 -28.79 -4.89
N ALA A 21 -14.44 -28.20 -5.72
CA ALA A 21 -13.16 -27.64 -5.35
C ALA A 21 -13.41 -26.48 -4.38
N LEU A 22 -13.58 -26.83 -3.11
CA LEU A 22 -13.47 -25.90 -1.97
C LEU A 22 -11.98 -25.70 -1.64
N GLY A 23 -11.22 -25.39 -2.64
CA GLY A 23 -9.83 -25.04 -2.48
C GLY A 23 -9.59 -23.72 -3.17
N GLY A 24 -9.53 -22.63 -2.43
CA GLY A 24 -9.10 -21.40 -3.07
C GLY A 24 -9.54 -20.08 -2.44
N LEU A 25 -9.91 -20.05 -1.18
CA LEU A 25 -10.17 -18.77 -0.50
C LEU A 25 -9.28 -18.49 0.70
N ALA A 26 -8.25 -19.31 0.93
CA ALA A 26 -7.34 -19.13 2.07
C ALA A 26 -5.99 -18.50 1.70
N GLU A 27 -5.77 -18.15 0.43
CA GLU A 27 -4.43 -17.68 -0.02
C GLU A 27 -4.27 -16.17 -0.14
N ALA A 28 -5.24 -15.35 0.24
CA ALA A 28 -5.20 -13.93 -0.10
C ALA A 28 -4.85 -12.98 1.05
N ILE A 29 -4.50 -13.42 2.26
CA ILE A 29 -4.49 -12.49 3.41
C ILE A 29 -3.13 -12.37 4.12
N GLY A 30 -2.12 -13.13 3.79
CA GLY A 30 -0.92 -13.15 4.62
C GLY A 30 0.25 -12.24 4.21
N PRO A 31 0.81 -12.32 3.02
CA PRO A 31 2.08 -11.64 2.73
C PRO A 31 2.01 -10.34 1.94
N THR A 32 0.83 -9.91 1.49
CA THR A 32 0.74 -8.82 0.49
C THR A 32 0.68 -7.42 1.08
N LEU A 33 0.42 -7.26 2.37
CA LEU A 33 0.27 -5.95 3.01
C LEU A 33 1.61 -5.32 3.41
N ILE A 34 2.56 -6.12 3.86
CA ILE A 34 3.88 -5.64 4.30
C ILE A 34 4.64 -4.94 3.17
N PRO A 35 4.75 -5.53 1.95
CA PRO A 35 5.39 -4.85 0.83
C PRO A 35 4.77 -3.52 0.45
N GLN A 36 3.46 -3.36 0.62
CA GLN A 36 2.76 -2.12 0.28
C GLN A 36 3.11 -0.97 1.25
N VAL A 37 3.25 -1.26 2.54
CA VAL A 37 3.68 -0.27 3.55
C VAL A 37 5.11 0.17 3.27
N ASP A 38 6.03 -0.77 3.07
CA ASP A 38 7.44 -0.48 2.80
C ASP A 38 7.60 0.33 1.50
N GLU A 39 6.90 -0.07 0.44
CA GLU A 39 6.88 0.66 -0.82
C GLU A 39 6.35 2.10 -0.64
N PHE A 40 5.33 2.28 0.19
CA PHE A 40 4.78 3.59 0.47
C PHE A 40 5.72 4.44 1.33
N ILE A 41 6.44 3.84 2.28
CA ILE A 41 7.47 4.54 3.07
C ILE A 41 8.64 4.97 2.18
N ASP A 42 9.04 4.14 1.23
CA ASP A 42 10.11 4.47 0.28
C ASP A 42 9.68 5.39 -0.87
N ALA A 43 8.39 5.63 -1.05
CA ALA A 43 7.87 6.38 -2.19
C ALA A 43 8.51 7.77 -2.40
N PRO A 44 8.70 8.62 -1.39
CA PRO A 44 9.38 9.91 -1.58
C PRO A 44 10.82 9.77 -2.07
N ARG A 45 11.56 8.78 -1.55
CA ARG A 45 12.94 8.50 -2.00
C ARG A 45 12.98 8.03 -3.45
N ALA A 46 12.02 7.22 -3.86
CA ALA A 46 11.90 6.75 -5.23
C ALA A 46 11.48 7.85 -6.21
N LEU A 47 10.58 8.74 -5.79
CA LEU A 47 10.04 9.81 -6.63
C LEU A 47 10.96 11.03 -6.73
N PHE A 48 11.58 11.43 -5.63
CA PHE A 48 12.30 12.70 -5.54
C PHE A 48 13.80 12.51 -5.40
N GLY A 49 14.28 11.42 -4.85
CA GLY A 49 15.67 11.16 -4.55
C GLY A 49 15.97 11.10 -3.05
N ARG A 50 17.22 10.79 -2.71
CA ARG A 50 17.71 10.57 -1.34
C ARG A 50 18.55 11.73 -0.82
N THR A 51 19.00 12.61 -1.71
CA THR A 51 19.86 13.75 -1.39
C THR A 51 19.24 15.05 -1.83
N ARG A 52 19.69 16.16 -1.23
CA ARG A 52 19.26 17.50 -1.63
C ARG A 52 19.45 17.72 -3.12
N ALA A 53 20.61 17.38 -3.66
CA ALA A 53 20.93 17.61 -5.07
C ALA A 53 20.01 16.81 -6.03
N GLU A 54 19.65 15.58 -5.67
CA GLU A 54 18.70 14.78 -6.46
C GLU A 54 17.32 15.40 -6.42
N ILE A 55 16.86 15.79 -5.24
CA ILE A 55 15.53 16.36 -5.03
C ILE A 55 15.38 17.70 -5.75
N GLU A 56 16.36 18.58 -5.66
CA GLU A 56 16.38 19.87 -6.37
C GLU A 56 16.43 19.68 -7.90
N ARG A 57 17.02 18.59 -8.38
CA ARG A 57 17.00 18.25 -9.81
C ARG A 57 15.60 17.86 -10.29
N VAL A 58 14.81 17.18 -9.44
CA VAL A 58 13.46 16.73 -9.76
C VAL A 58 12.41 17.83 -9.53
N LEU A 59 12.46 18.49 -8.39
CA LEU A 59 11.45 19.47 -7.95
C LEU A 59 11.81 20.92 -8.27
N GLY A 60 13.06 21.20 -8.63
CA GLY A 60 13.58 22.56 -8.76
C GLY A 60 14.05 23.13 -7.42
N VAL A 61 14.22 24.46 -7.38
CA VAL A 61 14.68 25.16 -6.17
C VAL A 61 13.50 25.47 -5.25
N PRO A 62 13.63 25.24 -3.92
CA PRO A 62 12.55 25.56 -2.97
C PRO A 62 12.21 27.07 -2.94
N PRO A 63 11.02 27.47 -2.47
CA PRO A 63 10.06 26.64 -1.73
C PRO A 63 9.16 25.78 -2.63
N TYR A 64 8.77 24.60 -2.10
CA TYR A 64 7.83 23.71 -2.79
C TYR A 64 6.43 23.88 -2.20
N PRO A 65 5.43 24.35 -2.97
CA PRO A 65 4.08 24.58 -2.45
C PRO A 65 3.47 23.29 -1.87
N GLY A 66 3.11 23.31 -0.58
CA GLY A 66 2.49 22.18 0.11
C GLY A 66 3.43 20.97 0.38
N VAL A 67 4.74 21.16 0.22
CA VAL A 67 5.73 20.15 0.60
C VAL A 67 6.82 20.78 1.45
N VAL A 68 7.13 20.14 2.56
CA VAL A 68 8.26 20.49 3.42
C VAL A 68 9.25 19.34 3.41
N ILE A 69 10.50 19.61 3.08
CA ILE A 69 11.58 18.63 3.04
C ILE A 69 12.66 19.01 4.03
N ARG A 70 13.14 18.05 4.79
CA ARG A 70 14.25 18.22 5.74
C ARG A 70 15.41 17.32 5.35
N TYR A 71 16.61 17.80 5.64
CA TYR A 71 17.86 17.12 5.33
C TYR A 71 18.74 17.03 6.57
N SER A 72 19.57 16.01 6.62
CA SER A 72 20.67 15.92 7.58
C SER A 72 21.77 16.93 7.24
N PRO A 73 22.74 17.17 8.13
CA PRO A 73 23.95 17.96 7.81
C PRO A 73 24.71 17.43 6.60
N ALA A 74 24.65 16.14 6.34
CA ALA A 74 25.25 15.49 5.16
C ALA A 74 24.39 15.59 3.90
N SER A 75 23.31 16.40 3.92
CA SER A 75 22.38 16.59 2.80
C SER A 75 21.57 15.37 2.41
N ALA A 76 21.47 14.35 3.25
CA ALA A 76 20.58 13.22 3.07
C ALA A 76 19.13 13.58 3.48
N LEU A 77 18.16 13.01 2.79
CA LEU A 77 16.74 13.21 3.08
C LEU A 77 16.36 12.59 4.42
N THR A 78 15.86 13.40 5.35
CA THR A 78 15.43 12.91 6.68
C THR A 78 13.94 12.99 6.92
N SER A 79 13.22 13.87 6.23
CA SER A 79 11.77 13.97 6.36
C SER A 79 11.14 14.62 5.14
N VAL A 80 9.95 14.16 4.79
CA VAL A 80 9.06 14.79 3.81
C VAL A 80 7.69 14.94 4.43
N ALA A 81 7.08 16.12 4.33
CA ALA A 81 5.69 16.34 4.72
C ALA A 81 4.92 16.93 3.54
N ILE A 82 3.79 16.34 3.19
CA ILE A 82 2.91 16.79 2.11
C ILE A 82 1.58 17.22 2.69
N THR A 83 1.14 18.43 2.35
CA THR A 83 -0.16 19.01 2.71
C THR A 83 -1.02 19.38 1.50
N ALA A 84 -0.46 19.35 0.30
CA ALA A 84 -1.18 19.68 -0.93
C ALA A 84 -1.75 18.42 -1.61
N PRO A 85 -2.99 18.44 -2.10
CA PRO A 85 -3.62 17.30 -2.77
C PRO A 85 -3.11 17.07 -4.20
N THR A 86 -2.26 17.96 -4.70
CA THR A 86 -1.72 17.92 -6.07
C THR A 86 -0.66 16.85 -6.29
N TYR A 87 -0.03 16.36 -5.21
CA TYR A 87 1.00 15.32 -5.31
C TYR A 87 0.37 13.94 -5.40
N ARG A 88 0.59 13.27 -6.54
CA ARG A 88 0.15 11.90 -6.79
C ARG A 88 1.18 10.94 -6.23
N LEU A 89 0.80 10.24 -5.19
CA LEU A 89 1.60 9.18 -4.58
C LEU A 89 1.28 7.83 -5.23
N PRO A 90 2.16 6.84 -5.08
CA PRO A 90 1.86 5.47 -5.51
C PRO A 90 0.52 5.01 -4.95
N GLN A 91 -0.17 4.14 -5.68
CA GLN A 91 -1.44 3.55 -5.28
C GLN A 91 -2.61 4.55 -5.10
N GLY A 92 -2.41 5.82 -5.48
CA GLY A 92 -3.46 6.83 -5.44
C GLY A 92 -3.80 7.40 -4.07
N LEU A 93 -3.05 7.05 -3.01
CA LEU A 93 -3.16 7.72 -1.72
C LEU A 93 -2.60 9.14 -1.79
N GLY A 94 -3.22 10.03 -1.04
CA GLY A 94 -2.77 11.42 -0.97
C GLY A 94 -3.58 12.22 0.04
N VAL A 95 -3.28 13.50 0.13
CA VAL A 95 -4.07 14.45 0.92
C VAL A 95 -5.50 14.49 0.35
N GLY A 96 -6.49 14.34 1.23
CA GLY A 96 -7.91 14.22 0.90
C GLY A 96 -8.44 12.79 0.90
N ALA A 97 -7.59 11.75 0.92
CA ALA A 97 -8.02 10.37 1.06
C ALA A 97 -8.76 10.13 2.38
N SER A 98 -9.71 9.19 2.38
CA SER A 98 -10.40 8.80 3.62
C SER A 98 -9.55 7.85 4.47
N ARG A 99 -9.87 7.73 5.77
CA ARG A 99 -9.26 6.71 6.65
C ARG A 99 -9.39 5.31 6.05
N ARG A 100 -10.58 5.00 5.54
CA ARG A 100 -10.87 3.71 4.92
C ARG A 100 -9.99 3.43 3.71
N ASP A 101 -9.65 4.44 2.91
CA ASP A 101 -8.75 4.26 1.78
C ASP A 101 -7.32 3.94 2.25
N VAL A 102 -6.87 4.60 3.32
CA VAL A 102 -5.56 4.32 3.92
C VAL A 102 -5.50 2.89 4.46
N GLU A 103 -6.49 2.49 5.27
CA GLU A 103 -6.57 1.13 5.84
C GLU A 103 -6.73 0.05 4.76
N ARG A 104 -7.54 0.30 3.74
CA ARG A 104 -7.74 -0.63 2.64
C ARG A 104 -6.45 -0.91 1.87
N LEU A 105 -5.58 0.08 1.78
CA LEU A 105 -4.35 -0.03 1.01
C LEU A 105 -3.16 -0.49 1.85
N LEU A 106 -2.99 0.07 3.04
CA LEU A 106 -1.83 -0.18 3.90
C LEU A 106 -2.11 -1.15 5.04
N GLY A 107 -3.38 -1.54 5.24
CA GLY A 107 -3.79 -2.38 6.35
C GLY A 107 -3.93 -1.61 7.65
N GLU A 108 -3.91 -2.34 8.77
CA GLU A 108 -4.02 -1.79 10.11
C GLU A 108 -2.72 -1.05 10.50
N PRO A 109 -2.80 0.20 10.99
CA PRO A 109 -1.62 0.93 11.43
C PRO A 109 -1.06 0.35 12.75
N GLN A 110 0.23 0.51 12.98
CA GLN A 110 0.87 0.11 14.24
C GLN A 110 0.45 0.98 15.42
N GLU A 111 0.17 2.25 15.16
CA GLU A 111 -0.45 3.13 16.14
C GLU A 111 -1.61 3.89 15.50
N MET A 112 -2.72 3.93 16.22
CA MET A 112 -3.94 4.61 15.79
C MET A 112 -4.48 5.50 16.90
N THR A 113 -4.67 6.77 16.57
CA THR A 113 -5.42 7.74 17.37
C THR A 113 -6.53 8.35 16.51
N GLU A 114 -7.42 9.14 17.13
CA GLU A 114 -8.47 9.84 16.38
C GLU A 114 -7.92 10.73 15.26
N GLY A 115 -6.77 11.35 15.47
CA GLY A 115 -6.16 12.30 14.53
C GLY A 115 -4.99 11.77 13.73
N ARG A 116 -4.49 10.55 14.01
CA ARG A 116 -3.23 10.09 13.41
C ARG A 116 -3.16 8.57 13.26
N TYR A 117 -2.63 8.10 12.12
CA TYR A 117 -2.18 6.73 11.90
C TYR A 117 -0.67 6.71 11.68
N LEU A 118 0.01 5.76 12.31
CA LEU A 118 1.44 5.52 12.15
C LEU A 118 1.67 4.14 11.54
N TYR A 119 2.50 4.08 10.51
CA TYR A 119 3.00 2.85 9.90
C TYR A 119 4.52 2.81 10.01
N LEU A 120 5.06 1.64 10.37
CA LEU A 120 6.48 1.37 10.51
C LEU A 120 6.98 0.52 9.33
N TYR A 121 8.24 0.66 8.99
CA TYR A 121 8.92 -0.20 8.04
C TYR A 121 9.03 -1.64 8.57
N SER A 122 8.80 -2.64 7.72
CA SER A 122 8.64 -4.05 8.14
C SER A 122 9.93 -4.72 8.63
N ASP A 123 11.11 -4.24 8.23
CA ASP A 123 12.40 -4.82 8.57
C ASP A 123 12.95 -4.37 9.94
N GLY A 124 12.15 -3.61 10.70
CA GLY A 124 12.55 -3.07 11.99
C GLY A 124 13.39 -1.79 11.92
N TYR A 125 13.64 -1.25 10.73
CA TYR A 125 14.18 0.10 10.60
C TYR A 125 13.15 1.12 11.12
N PRO A 126 13.59 2.15 11.82
CA PRO A 126 12.70 3.13 12.44
C PRO A 126 12.10 4.13 11.43
N ASP A 127 12.14 3.83 10.15
CA ASP A 127 11.52 4.67 9.13
C ASP A 127 10.00 4.54 9.19
N THR A 128 9.30 5.67 9.11
CA THR A 128 7.86 5.73 9.33
C THR A 128 7.14 6.55 8.27
N VAL A 129 5.84 6.28 8.13
CA VAL A 129 4.89 7.22 7.53
C VAL A 129 3.74 7.47 8.48
N GLU A 130 3.37 8.74 8.64
CA GLU A 130 2.28 9.19 9.49
C GLU A 130 1.22 9.90 8.65
N PHE A 131 -0.03 9.51 8.85
CA PHE A 131 -1.19 10.16 8.26
C PHE A 131 -1.90 10.97 9.33
N TYR A 132 -2.03 12.25 9.12
CA TYR A 132 -2.78 13.15 9.99
C TYR A 132 -4.15 13.43 9.39
N PHE A 133 -5.20 13.22 10.16
CA PHE A 133 -6.57 13.36 9.72
C PHE A 133 -7.25 14.60 10.29
N ARG A 134 -8.15 15.16 9.49
CA ARG A 134 -9.14 16.14 9.91
C ARG A 134 -10.44 15.79 9.23
N ASP A 135 -11.53 15.75 10.00
CA ASP A 135 -12.86 15.41 9.50
C ASP A 135 -12.89 14.09 8.69
N GLY A 136 -12.16 13.08 9.17
CA GLY A 136 -12.06 11.76 8.55
C GLY A 136 -11.24 11.69 7.26
N ARG A 137 -10.58 12.79 6.87
CA ARG A 137 -9.75 12.85 5.66
C ARG A 137 -8.30 13.20 5.99
N VAL A 138 -7.39 12.64 5.22
CA VAL A 138 -5.96 12.96 5.30
C VAL A 138 -5.77 14.44 4.96
N ARG A 139 -5.16 15.18 5.89
CA ARG A 139 -4.76 16.58 5.70
C ARG A 139 -3.26 16.77 5.53
N ARG A 140 -2.48 15.79 6.01
CA ARG A 140 -1.02 15.81 5.95
C ARG A 140 -0.52 14.37 5.97
N ILE A 141 0.52 14.10 5.20
CA ILE A 141 1.28 12.86 5.25
C ILE A 141 2.71 13.23 5.55
N GLU A 142 3.35 12.55 6.50
CA GLU A 142 4.73 12.80 6.89
C GLU A 142 5.53 11.51 6.90
N TRP A 143 6.64 11.50 6.19
CA TRP A 143 7.64 10.45 6.20
C TRP A 143 8.83 10.87 7.04
N ASN A 144 9.33 9.98 7.88
CA ASN A 144 10.50 10.20 8.70
C ASN A 144 11.51 9.08 8.47
N TYR A 145 12.75 9.46 8.14
CA TYR A 145 13.84 8.57 7.79
C TYR A 145 14.94 8.70 8.85
N TRP A 146 14.83 7.90 9.89
CA TRP A 146 15.67 8.01 11.09
C TRP A 146 17.10 7.54 10.88
N ALA A 147 17.31 6.59 9.98
CA ALA A 147 18.66 6.11 9.65
C ALA A 147 19.56 7.21 9.05
N GLU A 148 18.97 8.15 8.34
CA GLU A 148 19.66 9.27 7.68
C GLU A 148 19.82 10.50 8.60
N SER A 149 19.25 10.45 9.79
CA SER A 149 19.25 11.57 10.75
C SER A 149 20.49 11.61 11.64
N ARG A 150 21.41 10.64 11.51
CA ARG A 150 22.62 10.49 12.33
C ARG A 150 23.84 11.14 11.71
#